data_c2cbde67270dc4ebe9c6617b837f684e
#
_entry.id   c2cbde67270dc4ebe9c6617b837f684e
#
_cell.length_a   1.000
_cell.length_b   1.000
_cell.length_c   1.000
_cell.angle_alpha   90.00
_cell.angle_beta   90.00
_cell.angle_gamma   90.00
#
_symmetry.space_group_name_H-M   'P 1'
#
loop_
_entity.id
_entity.type
_entity.pdbx_description
1 polymer ?
#
loop_
_entity_poly.entity_id
_entity_poly.type
_entity_poly.pdbx_seq_one_letter_code
_entity_poly.pdbx_strand_id
1 'polypeptide(L)'
;MAIIDIPNAFVQTEWQGETVLMKLRGRMAELMVQTSPNLYKQYITMENGKMVLYLEVLKAIYGCLQSALLFYLKLKKDLESVGFKLNPYDPCVANKQVNNSQLTVCWHVDNIKASHKSSKVIDKLIKWLKDKYEDKNIGALKAKRGKKHTYLGIDLDYSIPGR
;
A
#
# COMPACT_ATOMS: atom_id res chain seq x y z
N MET A 1 3.83 -5.07 -19.77
CA MET A 1 3.07 -5.24 -18.53
C MET A 1 4.01 -5.18 -17.32
N ALA A 2 3.52 -4.84 -16.14
CA ALA A 2 4.24 -4.92 -14.89
C ALA A 2 3.32 -5.38 -13.76
N ILE A 3 3.87 -6.12 -12.80
CA ILE A 3 3.31 -6.33 -11.47
C ILE A 3 4.14 -5.49 -10.50
N ILE A 4 3.47 -4.73 -9.67
CA ILE A 4 4.06 -3.72 -8.79
C ILE A 4 3.51 -3.94 -7.39
N ASP A 5 4.38 -3.89 -6.39
CA ASP A 5 4.07 -4.08 -4.98
C ASP A 5 4.47 -2.80 -4.22
N ILE A 6 3.48 -2.14 -3.62
CA ILE A 6 3.68 -0.91 -2.84
C ILE A 6 4.11 -1.30 -1.42
N PRO A 7 5.29 -0.85 -0.95
CA PRO A 7 5.78 -1.23 0.36
C PRO A 7 4.93 -0.62 1.48
N ASN A 8 4.61 -1.44 2.50
CA ASN A 8 3.94 -0.97 3.71
C ASN A 8 2.75 -0.02 3.44
N ALA A 9 1.90 -0.39 2.48
CA ALA A 9 0.85 0.48 1.92
C ALA A 9 -0.02 1.16 2.98
N PHE A 10 -0.47 0.44 4.00
CA PHE A 10 -1.36 1.00 5.01
C PHE A 10 -0.71 2.13 5.80
N VAL A 11 0.53 1.96 6.29
CA VAL A 11 1.22 2.98 7.09
C VAL A 11 1.56 4.25 6.31
N GLN A 12 1.35 4.24 5.00
CA GLN A 12 1.46 5.43 4.14
C GLN A 12 0.19 6.29 4.16
N THR A 13 -0.83 5.88 4.90
CA THR A 13 -2.10 6.58 5.00
C THR A 13 -2.34 7.02 6.44
N GLU A 14 -2.68 8.26 6.63
CA GLU A 14 -3.07 8.78 7.94
C GLU A 14 -4.40 8.16 8.38
N TRP A 15 -4.49 7.89 9.67
CA TRP A 15 -5.74 7.42 10.26
C TRP A 15 -6.80 8.52 10.17
N GLN A 16 -8.03 8.16 9.84
CA GLN A 16 -9.17 9.07 9.76
C GLN A 16 -10.35 8.45 10.50
N GLY A 17 -11.07 9.30 11.23
CA GLY A 17 -12.23 8.89 12.03
C GLY A 17 -11.96 8.92 13.52
N GLU A 18 -12.64 8.07 14.27
CA GLU A 18 -12.50 8.00 15.73
C GLU A 18 -11.10 7.59 16.17
N THR A 19 -10.66 8.10 17.31
CA THR A 19 -9.36 7.72 17.89
C THR A 19 -9.33 6.23 18.22
N VAL A 20 -8.35 5.54 17.69
CA VAL A 20 -8.08 4.12 17.96
C VAL A 20 -6.84 4.00 18.83
N LEU A 21 -6.97 3.29 19.94
CA LEU A 21 -5.87 2.98 20.83
C LEU A 21 -5.40 1.54 20.62
N MET A 22 -4.12 1.38 20.31
CA MET A 22 -3.46 0.09 20.27
C MET A 22 -2.92 -0.25 21.65
N LYS A 23 -3.34 -1.38 22.22
CA LYS A 23 -2.87 -1.88 23.51
C LYS A 23 -1.73 -2.86 23.34
N LEU A 24 -0.54 -2.49 23.78
CA LEU A 24 0.62 -3.39 23.88
C LEU A 24 0.74 -3.93 25.30
N ARG A 25 1.07 -5.23 25.45
CA ARG A 25 1.18 -5.91 26.76
C ARG A 25 2.50 -6.64 26.91
N GLY A 26 2.98 -6.70 28.17
CA GLY A 26 4.15 -7.50 28.54
C GLY A 26 5.36 -7.22 27.66
N ARG A 27 5.94 -8.24 27.06
CA ARG A 27 7.18 -8.12 26.28
C ARG A 27 7.12 -7.08 25.17
N MET A 28 5.98 -6.90 24.51
CA MET A 28 5.82 -5.87 23.46
C MET A 28 5.92 -4.45 24.03
N ALA A 29 5.26 -4.19 25.16
CA ALA A 29 5.36 -2.91 25.86
C ALA A 29 6.79 -2.64 26.36
N GLU A 30 7.46 -3.66 26.93
CA GLU A 30 8.85 -3.57 27.36
C GLU A 30 9.80 -3.22 26.21
N LEU A 31 9.68 -3.88 25.05
CA LEU A 31 10.50 -3.60 23.87
C LEU A 31 10.32 -2.18 23.37
N MET A 32 9.08 -1.66 23.34
CA MET A 32 8.81 -0.27 22.96
C MET A 32 9.53 0.71 23.90
N VAL A 33 9.45 0.47 25.20
CA VAL A 33 10.13 1.31 26.19
C VAL A 33 11.64 1.20 26.09
N GLN A 34 12.19 0.01 25.86
CA GLN A 34 13.64 -0.18 25.67
C GLN A 34 14.15 0.54 24.43
N THR A 35 13.37 0.53 23.34
CA THR A 35 13.75 1.18 22.07
C THR A 35 13.73 2.72 22.19
N SER A 36 12.78 3.29 22.92
CA SER A 36 12.61 4.74 23.05
C SER A 36 12.12 5.11 24.45
N PRO A 37 12.98 5.01 25.50
CA PRO A 37 12.59 5.21 26.90
C PRO A 37 12.01 6.60 27.15
N ASN A 38 12.62 7.64 26.58
CA ASN A 38 12.21 9.03 26.77
C ASN A 38 10.81 9.31 26.24
N LEU A 39 10.38 8.52 25.23
CA LEU A 39 9.06 8.68 24.63
C LEU A 39 7.98 7.90 25.37
N TYR A 40 8.26 6.64 25.75
CA TYR A 40 7.20 5.71 26.18
C TYR A 40 7.15 5.46 27.69
N LYS A 41 8.26 5.67 28.44
CA LYS A 41 8.32 5.32 29.86
C LYS A 41 7.23 6.00 30.70
N GLN A 42 6.90 7.24 30.40
CA GLN A 42 5.89 8.02 31.11
C GLN A 42 4.43 7.52 30.92
N TYR A 43 4.17 6.71 29.87
CA TYR A 43 2.84 6.21 29.52
C TYR A 43 2.63 4.75 29.93
N ILE A 44 3.57 4.17 30.68
CA ILE A 44 3.46 2.80 31.16
C ILE A 44 2.38 2.73 32.25
N THR A 45 1.53 1.72 32.14
CA THR A 45 0.60 1.31 33.19
C THR A 45 0.80 -0.16 33.54
N MET A 46 0.33 -0.56 34.72
CA MET A 46 0.38 -1.97 35.16
C MET A 46 -1.04 -2.52 35.22
N GLU A 47 -1.30 -3.61 34.49
CA GLU A 47 -2.56 -4.33 34.53
C GLU A 47 -2.32 -5.82 34.79
N ASN A 48 -2.93 -6.35 35.85
CA ASN A 48 -2.78 -7.76 36.25
C ASN A 48 -1.30 -8.20 36.34
N GLY A 49 -0.44 -7.36 36.92
CA GLY A 49 0.98 -7.62 37.07
C GLY A 49 1.81 -7.55 35.79
N LYS A 50 1.24 -7.11 34.67
CA LYS A 50 1.95 -6.97 33.39
C LYS A 50 2.02 -5.50 32.97
N MET A 51 3.17 -5.14 32.40
CA MET A 51 3.34 -3.83 31.78
C MET A 51 2.40 -3.68 30.58
N VAL A 52 1.73 -2.54 30.50
CA VAL A 52 0.80 -2.18 29.42
C VAL A 52 1.13 -0.77 28.93
N LEU A 53 1.05 -0.60 27.62
CA LEU A 53 1.22 0.68 26.95
C LEU A 53 0.06 0.89 25.97
N TYR A 54 -0.63 2.02 26.09
CA TYR A 54 -1.65 2.44 25.14
C TYR A 54 -1.05 3.45 24.17
N LEU A 55 -1.17 3.19 22.89
CA LEU A 55 -0.65 4.05 21.81
C LEU A 55 -1.78 4.46 20.88
N GLU A 56 -1.88 5.74 20.59
CA GLU A 56 -2.80 6.23 19.57
C GLU A 56 -2.32 5.81 18.18
N VAL A 57 -3.24 5.31 17.36
CA VAL A 57 -2.99 4.92 15.97
C VAL A 57 -3.11 6.15 15.09
N LEU A 58 -1.98 6.71 14.66
CA LEU A 58 -1.92 7.89 13.78
C LEU A 58 -1.93 7.54 12.29
N LYS A 59 -1.59 6.30 11.96
CA LYS A 59 -1.56 5.80 10.57
C LYS A 59 -2.30 4.48 10.48
N ALA A 60 -2.85 4.19 9.31
CA ALA A 60 -3.49 2.91 9.07
C ALA A 60 -2.49 1.75 9.27
N ILE A 61 -2.91 0.72 9.97
CA ILE A 61 -2.08 -0.45 10.29
C ILE A 61 -2.80 -1.75 9.94
N TYR A 62 -2.04 -2.82 9.76
CA TYR A 62 -2.59 -4.16 9.58
C TYR A 62 -3.40 -4.57 10.82
N GLY A 63 -4.54 -5.22 10.60
CA GLY A 63 -5.47 -5.63 11.65
C GLY A 63 -6.60 -4.63 11.93
N CYS A 64 -6.52 -3.39 11.46
CA CYS A 64 -7.62 -2.44 11.52
C CYS A 64 -8.53 -2.57 10.28
N LEU A 65 -9.82 -2.71 10.50
CA LEU A 65 -10.82 -2.94 9.43
C LEU A 65 -10.82 -1.81 8.38
N GLN A 66 -10.63 -0.56 8.82
CA GLN A 66 -10.66 0.61 7.92
C GLN A 66 -9.37 0.80 7.11
N SER A 67 -8.26 0.15 7.46
CA SER A 67 -6.96 0.40 6.83
C SER A 67 -6.96 0.16 5.33
N ALA A 68 -7.62 -0.90 4.88
CA ALA A 68 -7.74 -1.20 3.45
C ALA A 68 -8.55 -0.14 2.70
N LEU A 69 -9.64 0.36 3.30
CA LEU A 69 -10.46 1.42 2.71
C LEU A 69 -9.69 2.73 2.64
N LEU A 70 -8.98 3.12 3.70
CA LEU A 70 -8.20 4.35 3.73
C LEU A 70 -7.10 4.35 2.66
N PHE A 71 -6.39 3.23 2.53
CA PHE A 71 -5.37 3.11 1.48
C PHE A 71 -6.00 3.09 0.08
N TYR A 72 -7.11 2.38 -0.13
CA TYR A 72 -7.85 2.41 -1.39
C TYR A 72 -8.22 3.84 -1.80
N LEU A 73 -8.79 4.63 -0.89
CA LEU A 73 -9.18 6.02 -1.15
C LEU A 73 -7.97 6.88 -1.51
N LYS A 74 -6.84 6.68 -0.83
CA LYS A 74 -5.59 7.36 -1.15
C LYS A 74 -5.10 7.00 -2.55
N LEU A 75 -4.96 5.72 -2.87
CA LEU A 75 -4.47 5.25 -4.18
C LEU A 75 -5.40 5.71 -5.31
N LYS A 76 -6.72 5.62 -5.12
CA LYS A 76 -7.73 6.15 -6.05
C LYS A 76 -7.48 7.62 -6.33
N LYS A 77 -7.42 8.47 -5.30
CA LYS A 77 -7.19 9.91 -5.41
C LYS A 77 -5.88 10.21 -6.14
N ASP A 78 -4.83 9.47 -5.83
CA ASP A 78 -3.52 9.63 -6.45
C ASP A 78 -3.53 9.27 -7.94
N LEU A 79 -4.20 8.19 -8.34
CA LEU A 79 -4.39 7.81 -9.74
C LEU A 79 -5.25 8.83 -10.50
N GLU A 80 -6.36 9.29 -9.91
CA GLU A 80 -7.23 10.31 -10.51
C GLU A 80 -6.48 11.63 -10.73
N SER A 81 -5.60 12.03 -9.81
CA SER A 81 -4.79 13.26 -9.89
C SER A 81 -3.87 13.30 -11.12
N VAL A 82 -3.48 12.13 -11.63
CA VAL A 82 -2.65 12.02 -12.84
C VAL A 82 -3.44 11.58 -14.07
N GLY A 83 -4.78 11.71 -14.01
CA GLY A 83 -5.69 11.57 -15.15
C GLY A 83 -6.17 10.15 -15.44
N PHE A 84 -6.09 9.22 -14.49
CA PHE A 84 -6.82 7.97 -14.58
C PHE A 84 -8.31 8.18 -14.30
N LYS A 85 -9.16 7.38 -14.94
CA LYS A 85 -10.59 7.28 -14.68
C LYS A 85 -10.91 5.89 -14.20
N LEU A 86 -11.66 5.77 -13.08
CA LEU A 86 -12.10 4.48 -12.59
C LEU A 86 -13.04 3.81 -13.59
N ASN A 87 -12.98 2.49 -13.61
CA ASN A 87 -13.94 1.68 -14.35
C ASN A 87 -15.28 1.71 -13.59
N PRO A 88 -16.41 2.00 -14.25
CA PRO A 88 -17.71 2.05 -13.59
C PRO A 88 -18.20 0.70 -13.04
N TYR A 89 -17.67 -0.40 -13.55
CA TYR A 89 -18.05 -1.76 -13.13
C TYR A 89 -17.13 -2.38 -12.08
N ASP A 90 -15.87 -1.88 -11.99
CA ASP A 90 -14.88 -2.37 -11.03
C ASP A 90 -14.08 -1.19 -10.47
N PRO A 91 -14.31 -0.83 -9.20
CA PRO A 91 -13.64 0.31 -8.56
C PRO A 91 -12.14 0.08 -8.34
N CYS A 92 -11.64 -1.16 -8.49
CA CYS A 92 -10.21 -1.49 -8.41
C CYS A 92 -9.54 -1.54 -9.79
N VAL A 93 -10.20 -1.01 -10.82
CA VAL A 93 -9.65 -0.84 -12.16
C VAL A 93 -9.71 0.61 -12.58
N ALA A 94 -8.61 1.15 -13.09
CA ALA A 94 -8.56 2.50 -13.65
C ALA A 94 -7.85 2.53 -15.01
N ASN A 95 -8.34 3.41 -15.88
CA ASN A 95 -7.86 3.54 -17.25
C ASN A 95 -7.46 4.98 -17.55
N LYS A 96 -6.41 5.12 -18.39
CA LYS A 96 -5.96 6.40 -18.92
C LYS A 96 -5.52 6.23 -20.37
N GLN A 97 -5.92 7.17 -21.24
CA GLN A 97 -5.40 7.19 -22.62
C GLN A 97 -4.00 7.81 -22.66
N VAL A 98 -3.05 7.10 -23.24
CA VAL A 98 -1.66 7.55 -23.42
C VAL A 98 -1.20 7.14 -24.81
N ASN A 99 -0.77 8.10 -25.65
CA ASN A 99 -0.31 7.85 -27.01
C ASN A 99 -1.29 6.99 -27.84
N ASN A 100 -2.55 7.37 -27.86
CA ASN A 100 -3.65 6.68 -28.58
C ASN A 100 -3.82 5.21 -28.16
N SER A 101 -3.46 4.87 -26.93
CA SER A 101 -3.63 3.52 -26.37
C SER A 101 -3.99 3.59 -24.91
N GLN A 102 -4.78 2.62 -24.47
CA GLN A 102 -5.21 2.55 -23.08
C GLN A 102 -4.08 2.02 -22.18
N LEU A 103 -3.78 2.76 -21.14
CA LEU A 103 -3.03 2.30 -19.96
C LEU A 103 -4.08 1.87 -18.93
N THR A 104 -4.07 0.59 -18.58
CA THR A 104 -4.93 0.01 -17.57
C THR A 104 -4.12 -0.35 -16.33
N VAL A 105 -4.65 0.01 -15.18
CA VAL A 105 -4.16 -0.37 -13.85
C VAL A 105 -5.29 -1.08 -13.13
N CYS A 106 -5.03 -2.27 -12.61
CA CYS A 106 -5.91 -2.93 -11.65
C CYS A 106 -5.10 -3.25 -10.38
N TRP A 107 -5.77 -3.22 -9.23
CA TRP A 107 -5.08 -3.41 -7.96
C TRP A 107 -5.91 -4.17 -6.94
N HIS A 108 -5.22 -4.82 -6.04
CA HIS A 108 -5.77 -5.42 -4.83
C HIS A 108 -4.86 -5.01 -3.66
N VAL A 109 -5.37 -4.11 -2.82
CA VAL A 109 -4.60 -3.47 -1.74
C VAL A 109 -3.32 -2.82 -2.30
N ASP A 110 -2.15 -3.39 -2.03
CA ASP A 110 -0.80 -2.94 -2.39
C ASP A 110 -0.27 -3.55 -3.70
N ASN A 111 -0.93 -4.62 -4.19
CA ASN A 111 -0.55 -5.31 -5.41
C ASN A 111 -1.20 -4.68 -6.64
N ILE A 112 -0.40 -4.10 -7.52
CA ILE A 112 -0.84 -3.43 -8.75
C ILE A 112 -0.42 -4.23 -9.97
N LYS A 113 -1.34 -4.44 -10.92
CA LYS A 113 -1.03 -4.92 -12.27
C LYS A 113 -1.26 -3.78 -13.24
N ALA A 114 -0.25 -3.43 -14.03
CA ALA A 114 -0.31 -2.37 -15.03
C ALA A 114 -0.03 -2.91 -16.44
N SER A 115 -0.83 -2.52 -17.42
CA SER A 115 -0.68 -2.95 -18.80
C SER A 115 -0.82 -1.79 -19.80
N HIS A 116 0.10 -1.75 -20.78
CA HIS A 116 0.08 -0.83 -21.90
C HIS A 116 0.93 -1.42 -23.05
N LYS A 117 0.62 -1.08 -24.30
CA LYS A 117 1.40 -1.58 -25.45
C LYS A 117 2.84 -1.06 -25.50
N SER A 118 3.11 0.15 -25.00
CA SER A 118 4.45 0.74 -24.91
C SER A 118 5.09 0.48 -23.54
N SER A 119 6.27 -0.13 -23.52
CA SER A 119 7.05 -0.36 -22.31
C SER A 119 7.43 0.94 -21.62
N LYS A 120 7.76 1.99 -22.37
CA LYS A 120 8.13 3.31 -21.84
C LYS A 120 7.02 3.96 -21.01
N VAL A 121 5.74 3.69 -21.33
CA VAL A 121 4.60 4.19 -20.56
C VAL A 121 4.52 3.50 -19.19
N ILE A 122 4.76 2.19 -19.18
CA ILE A 122 4.80 1.43 -17.92
C ILE A 122 6.00 1.89 -17.06
N ASP A 123 7.17 2.15 -17.67
CA ASP A 123 8.34 2.63 -16.92
C ASP A 123 8.10 4.00 -16.28
N LYS A 124 7.39 4.91 -16.99
CA LYS A 124 6.97 6.20 -16.43
C LYS A 124 5.99 6.03 -15.27
N LEU A 125 5.04 5.08 -15.38
CA LEU A 125 4.12 4.77 -14.29
C LEU A 125 4.87 4.22 -13.06
N ILE A 126 5.79 3.28 -13.26
CA ILE A 126 6.61 2.72 -12.18
C ILE A 126 7.42 3.83 -11.50
N LYS A 127 8.06 4.72 -12.28
CA LYS A 127 8.80 5.85 -11.73
C LYS A 127 7.90 6.75 -10.88
N TRP A 128 6.74 7.14 -11.38
CA TRP A 128 5.77 7.96 -10.65
C TRP A 128 5.32 7.29 -9.35
N LEU A 129 5.04 5.97 -9.38
CA LEU A 129 4.68 5.22 -8.17
C LEU A 129 5.84 5.19 -7.17
N LYS A 130 7.09 5.03 -7.64
CA LYS A 130 8.28 5.11 -6.78
C LYS A 130 8.43 6.47 -6.13
N ASP A 131 8.36 7.54 -6.92
CA ASP A 131 8.47 8.91 -6.44
C ASP A 131 7.39 9.24 -5.39
N LYS A 132 6.25 8.53 -5.41
CA LYS A 132 5.11 8.74 -4.52
C LYS A 132 5.08 7.85 -3.28
N TYR A 133 5.51 6.59 -3.40
CA TYR A 133 5.28 5.54 -2.41
C TYR A 133 6.57 4.89 -1.88
N GLU A 134 7.73 5.27 -2.38
CA GLU A 134 9.02 4.78 -1.90
C GLU A 134 9.69 5.80 -0.99
N ASP A 135 10.12 5.38 0.20
CA ASP A 135 10.82 6.19 1.17
C ASP A 135 11.77 5.30 1.99
N LYS A 136 12.84 5.89 2.56
CA LYS A 136 13.83 5.16 3.36
C LYS A 136 13.23 4.43 4.57
N ASN A 137 12.18 4.98 5.15
CA ASN A 137 11.52 4.41 6.34
C ASN A 137 10.41 3.43 5.97
N ILE A 138 9.87 3.53 4.75
CA ILE A 138 8.75 2.72 4.27
C ILE A 138 9.25 1.51 3.50
N GLY A 139 10.31 1.67 2.73
CA GLY A 139 10.91 0.63 1.92
C GLY A 139 10.81 0.87 0.42
N ALA A 140 11.46 0.00 -0.35
CA ALA A 140 11.54 0.10 -1.80
C ALA A 140 10.31 -0.55 -2.48
N LEU A 141 9.73 0.15 -3.45
CA LEU A 141 8.68 -0.39 -4.32
C LEU A 141 9.27 -1.46 -5.23
N LYS A 142 8.64 -2.64 -5.25
CA LYS A 142 9.04 -3.74 -6.11
C LYS A 142 8.23 -3.72 -7.40
N ALA A 143 8.92 -3.82 -8.54
CA ALA A 143 8.27 -3.89 -9.86
C ALA A 143 8.89 -5.00 -10.70
N LYS A 144 8.08 -5.98 -11.10
CA LYS A 144 8.49 -7.08 -11.99
C LYS A 144 7.96 -6.83 -13.39
N ARG A 145 8.87 -6.82 -14.36
CA ARG A 145 8.58 -6.71 -15.79
C ARG A 145 8.74 -8.06 -16.47
N GLY A 146 8.05 -8.28 -17.56
CA GLY A 146 8.21 -9.50 -18.34
C GLY A 146 6.93 -9.99 -19.01
N LYS A 147 6.98 -11.21 -19.49
CA LYS A 147 5.85 -11.90 -20.12
C LYS A 147 5.19 -12.91 -19.19
N LYS A 148 5.89 -13.34 -18.13
CA LYS A 148 5.37 -14.30 -17.14
C LYS A 148 5.33 -13.64 -15.77
N HIS A 149 4.19 -13.71 -15.11
CA HIS A 149 3.95 -13.11 -13.80
C HIS A 149 3.05 -14.01 -12.97
N THR A 150 3.19 -13.91 -11.66
CA THR A 150 2.17 -14.38 -10.71
C THR A 150 1.48 -13.15 -10.13
N TYR A 151 0.16 -13.10 -10.16
CA TYR A 151 -0.64 -12.01 -9.62
C TYR A 151 -1.83 -12.60 -8.85
N LEU A 152 -1.90 -12.31 -7.56
CA LEU A 152 -2.92 -12.82 -6.64
C LEU A 152 -3.06 -14.35 -6.69
N GLY A 153 -1.95 -15.08 -6.77
CA GLY A 153 -1.93 -16.54 -6.85
C GLY A 153 -2.23 -17.12 -8.24
N ILE A 154 -2.47 -16.28 -9.25
CA ILE A 154 -2.74 -16.70 -10.63
C ILE A 154 -1.49 -16.48 -11.48
N ASP A 155 -1.05 -17.50 -12.20
CA ASP A 155 0.03 -17.39 -13.18
C ASP A 155 -0.48 -16.83 -14.50
N LEU A 156 0.14 -15.74 -14.93
CA LEU A 156 -0.17 -15.01 -16.17
C LEU A 156 0.98 -15.20 -17.15
N ASP A 157 0.73 -15.87 -18.27
CA ASP A 157 1.71 -16.06 -19.34
C ASP A 157 1.29 -15.31 -20.61
N TYR A 158 2.04 -14.26 -20.93
CA TYR A 158 1.89 -13.45 -22.15
C TYR A 158 2.97 -13.77 -23.19
N SER A 159 3.67 -14.91 -23.08
CA SER A 159 4.69 -15.31 -24.04
C SER A 159 4.10 -15.76 -25.38
N ILE A 160 2.85 -16.23 -25.36
CA ILE A 160 2.12 -16.71 -26.55
C ILE A 160 1.11 -15.62 -26.96
N PRO A 161 1.25 -15.00 -28.16
CA PRO A 161 0.28 -14.04 -28.67
C PRO A 161 -1.10 -14.68 -28.86
N GLY A 162 -2.17 -13.98 -28.43
CA GLY A 162 -3.55 -14.41 -28.64
C GLY A 162 -4.09 -15.45 -27.66
N ARG A 163 -3.39 -15.69 -26.56
CA ARG A 163 -3.87 -16.52 -25.45
C ARG A 163 -4.04 -15.73 -24.16
#